data_4e676cda0daa1bd70fc15711e7948f6e
#
_entry.id   4e676cda0daa1bd70fc15711e7948f6e
#
_cell.length_a   1.000
_cell.length_b   1.000
_cell.length_c   1.000
_cell.angle_alpha   90.00
_cell.angle_beta   90.00
_cell.angle_gamma   90.00
#
_symmetry.space_group_name_H-M   'P 1'
#
loop_
_entity.id
_entity.type
_entity.pdbx_description
1 polymer ?
#
loop_
_entity_poly.entity_id
_entity_poly.type
_entity_poly.pdbx_seq_one_letter_code
_entity_poly.pdbx_strand_id
1 'polypeptide(L)'
;MSELNMSANVSVVEAASIKRNVTPEEAEKRWSVAQIVELFELPFNDLMHRAQMVHRENFDPNAVQVSTLLSIKTGGCSEDCGYCPQAARYHTDVENEPLMALDDVLAAAREAKENGASRFCMGAAWRSPKQKDLEPVLKMISEVKAMGLQTCATLGMLKEGQAAQLKDAGLDYYNHNLDTAPEFYGDVITTRTYQDRLDTLDSVREADINVCCGGIIGMGESRVQRAGLLAQLANMEQPPESVPINLLTQVEGTPLHGTDELDPFEFVRTIAAARITMPKSYVRLSAGRQSMGEGVQALCFLAGANSIFYGEKLLTTGNPEAETDKQLFAKLGLRAI
;
A
#
# COMPACT_ATOMS: atom_id res chain seq x y z
N MET A 1 15.18 25.58 33.18
CA MET A 1 15.90 25.40 31.91
C MET A 1 16.74 24.14 32.07
N SER A 2 16.23 23.03 31.58
CA SER A 2 16.98 21.78 31.47
C SER A 2 16.70 21.26 30.07
N GLU A 3 17.71 21.33 29.20
CA GLU A 3 17.72 20.82 27.85
C GLU A 3 17.57 19.30 27.89
N LEU A 4 16.45 18.80 27.44
CA LEU A 4 16.26 17.38 27.13
C LEU A 4 16.87 17.12 25.77
N ASN A 5 18.14 16.69 25.80
CA ASN A 5 18.86 16.18 24.64
C ASN A 5 18.34 14.75 24.37
N MET A 6 17.23 14.63 23.62
CA MET A 6 16.75 13.36 23.11
C MET A 6 17.32 13.14 21.70
N SER A 7 18.55 12.66 21.63
CA SER A 7 19.05 12.01 20.42
C SER A 7 18.36 10.65 20.31
N ALA A 8 17.21 10.62 19.65
CA ALA A 8 16.57 9.37 19.26
C ALA A 8 17.44 8.71 18.19
N ASN A 9 18.23 7.71 18.58
CA ASN A 9 18.83 6.76 17.64
C ASN A 9 17.69 5.92 17.01
N VAL A 10 17.05 6.45 15.97
CA VAL A 10 16.15 5.68 15.12
C VAL A 10 17.04 4.93 14.14
N SER A 11 17.31 3.67 14.43
CA SER A 11 18.03 2.80 13.51
C SER A 11 17.10 2.38 12.37
N VAL A 12 17.44 2.79 11.15
CA VAL A 12 16.89 2.12 9.96
C VAL A 12 17.37 0.67 10.04
N VAL A 13 16.45 -0.30 10.09
CA VAL A 13 16.81 -1.71 10.03
C VAL A 13 17.45 -1.92 8.66
N GLU A 14 18.76 -2.12 8.63
CA GLU A 14 19.44 -2.56 7.42
C GLU A 14 18.87 -3.93 7.07
N ALA A 15 18.12 -3.98 5.96
CA ALA A 15 17.75 -5.24 5.38
C ALA A 15 19.02 -6.08 5.20
N ALA A 16 19.03 -7.28 5.75
CA ALA A 16 20.16 -8.20 5.64
C ALA A 16 20.24 -8.83 4.23
N SER A 17 19.94 -8.03 3.20
CA SER A 17 20.14 -8.38 1.81
C SER A 17 21.57 -8.00 1.43
N ILE A 18 22.37 -9.01 1.16
CA ILE A 18 23.68 -8.95 0.48
C ILE A 18 24.44 -7.66 0.78
N LYS A 19 25.44 -7.71 1.67
CA LYS A 19 26.37 -6.61 1.95
C LYS A 19 26.99 -6.08 0.65
N ARG A 20 26.24 -5.25 -0.09
CA ARG A 20 26.83 -4.34 -1.07
C ARG A 20 27.44 -3.19 -0.30
N ASN A 21 28.71 -2.92 -0.56
CA ASN A 21 29.34 -1.68 -0.13
C ASN A 21 28.58 -0.54 -0.83
N VAL A 22 27.67 0.12 -0.09
CA VAL A 22 26.98 1.32 -0.57
C VAL A 22 28.06 2.38 -0.81
N THR A 23 28.13 2.89 -2.03
CA THR A 23 29.08 3.94 -2.35
C THR A 23 28.70 5.25 -1.63
N PRO A 24 29.66 6.16 -1.33
CA PRO A 24 29.33 7.46 -0.74
C PRO A 24 28.25 8.23 -1.53
N GLU A 25 28.24 8.13 -2.86
CA GLU A 25 27.27 8.77 -3.74
C GLU A 25 25.85 8.14 -3.61
N GLU A 26 25.75 6.84 -3.38
CA GLU A 26 24.49 6.16 -3.08
C GLU A 26 23.98 6.45 -1.66
N ALA A 27 24.89 6.64 -0.70
CA ALA A 27 24.54 7.05 0.66
C ALA A 27 23.99 8.48 0.72
N GLU A 28 24.51 9.40 -0.10
CA GLU A 28 24.00 10.76 -0.25
C GLU A 28 22.58 10.84 -0.84
N LYS A 29 22.15 9.81 -1.57
CA LYS A 29 20.82 9.73 -2.18
C LYS A 29 19.76 9.12 -1.26
N ARG A 30 20.16 8.60 -0.09
CA ARG A 30 19.23 7.99 0.87
C ARG A 30 18.57 9.03 1.77
N TRP A 31 17.29 8.82 2.00
CA TRP A 31 16.52 9.64 2.94
C TRP A 31 16.73 9.17 4.37
N SER A 32 17.23 10.04 5.24
CA SER A 32 17.19 9.79 6.68
C SER A 32 15.80 10.08 7.25
N VAL A 33 15.44 9.43 8.35
CA VAL A 33 14.20 9.70 9.08
C VAL A 33 14.11 11.18 9.46
N ALA A 34 15.20 11.79 9.90
CA ALA A 34 15.27 13.21 10.27
C ALA A 34 14.89 14.12 9.09
N GLN A 35 15.44 13.89 7.91
CA GLN A 35 15.10 14.66 6.70
C GLN A 35 13.61 14.55 6.33
N ILE A 36 13.00 13.37 6.53
CA ILE A 36 11.57 13.20 6.28
C ILE A 36 10.73 13.87 7.36
N VAL A 37 11.17 13.85 8.62
CA VAL A 37 10.51 14.62 9.70
C VAL A 37 10.55 16.12 9.38
N GLU A 38 11.68 16.65 8.88
CA GLU A 38 11.75 18.04 8.42
C GLU A 38 10.71 18.36 7.31
N LEU A 39 10.40 17.40 6.42
CA LEU A 39 9.31 17.58 5.45
C LEU A 39 7.95 17.72 6.13
N PHE A 40 7.69 16.88 7.15
CA PHE A 40 6.44 16.99 7.92
C PHE A 40 6.29 18.31 8.69
N GLU A 41 7.38 18.96 9.04
CA GLU A 41 7.41 20.21 9.79
C GLU A 41 7.33 21.46 8.91
N LEU A 42 7.51 21.32 7.60
CA LEU A 42 7.36 22.44 6.68
C LEU A 42 5.99 23.11 6.84
N PRO A 43 5.88 24.44 6.64
CA PRO A 43 4.58 25.09 6.44
C PRO A 43 3.78 24.34 5.37
N PHE A 44 2.49 24.16 5.60
CA PHE A 44 1.66 23.30 4.73
C PHE A 44 1.76 23.67 3.25
N ASN A 45 1.69 24.98 2.93
CA ASN A 45 1.74 25.45 1.55
C ASN A 45 3.12 25.15 0.89
N ASP A 46 4.21 25.24 1.66
CA ASP A 46 5.56 24.98 1.13
C ASP A 46 5.74 23.49 0.84
N LEU A 47 5.23 22.62 1.73
CA LEU A 47 5.22 21.18 1.52
C LEU A 47 4.40 20.81 0.27
N MET A 48 3.17 21.37 0.13
CA MET A 48 2.30 21.11 -1.03
C MET A 48 2.95 21.57 -2.34
N HIS A 49 3.54 22.78 -2.34
CA HIS A 49 4.25 23.30 -3.50
C HIS A 49 5.40 22.38 -3.91
N ARG A 50 6.25 21.97 -2.95
CA ARG A 50 7.37 21.05 -3.20
C ARG A 50 6.90 19.69 -3.75
N ALA A 51 5.88 19.11 -3.15
CA ALA A 51 5.32 17.83 -3.61
C ALA A 51 4.73 17.94 -5.02
N GLN A 52 4.03 19.04 -5.32
CA GLN A 52 3.44 19.28 -6.64
C GLN A 52 4.51 19.50 -7.73
N MET A 53 5.62 20.14 -7.41
CA MET A 53 6.74 20.29 -8.34
C MET A 53 7.32 18.91 -8.69
N VAL A 54 7.63 18.09 -7.69
CA VAL A 54 8.14 16.71 -7.90
C VAL A 54 7.13 15.87 -8.69
N HIS A 55 5.84 16.02 -8.40
CA HIS A 55 4.81 15.29 -9.13
C HIS A 55 4.81 15.63 -10.62
N ARG A 56 4.81 16.92 -10.97
CA ARG A 56 4.78 17.42 -12.36
C ARG A 56 6.03 17.09 -13.16
N GLU A 57 7.16 16.95 -12.49
CA GLU A 57 8.41 16.52 -13.13
C GLU A 57 8.39 15.04 -13.57
N ASN A 58 7.57 14.21 -12.91
CA ASN A 58 7.58 12.76 -13.11
C ASN A 58 6.29 12.20 -13.71
N PHE A 59 5.16 12.91 -13.60
CA PHE A 59 3.84 12.46 -14.04
C PHE A 59 3.01 13.59 -14.64
N ASP A 60 2.00 13.23 -15.42
CA ASP A 60 0.89 14.14 -15.69
C ASP A 60 0.07 14.33 -14.39
N PRO A 61 0.04 15.56 -13.84
CA PRO A 61 -0.59 15.81 -12.55
C PRO A 61 -2.11 15.65 -12.55
N ASN A 62 -2.73 15.57 -13.72
CA ASN A 62 -4.17 15.41 -13.89
C ASN A 62 -4.58 13.99 -14.28
N ALA A 63 -3.63 13.06 -14.35
CA ALA A 63 -3.89 11.65 -14.66
C ALA A 63 -3.83 10.80 -13.39
N VAL A 64 -4.89 10.04 -13.13
CA VAL A 64 -5.01 9.17 -11.95
C VAL A 64 -5.22 7.73 -12.39
N GLN A 65 -4.30 6.86 -12.00
CA GLN A 65 -4.41 5.43 -12.26
C GLN A 65 -5.56 4.83 -11.44
N VAL A 66 -6.41 4.07 -12.13
CA VAL A 66 -7.55 3.41 -11.51
C VAL A 66 -7.32 1.90 -11.46
N SER A 67 -7.47 1.33 -10.27
CA SER A 67 -7.35 -0.12 -10.03
C SER A 67 -8.59 -0.63 -9.30
N THR A 68 -8.98 -1.87 -9.55
CA THR A 68 -10.02 -2.56 -8.77
C THR A 68 -9.38 -3.63 -7.90
N LEU A 69 -9.92 -3.84 -6.71
CA LEU A 69 -9.46 -4.85 -5.75
C LEU A 69 -10.59 -5.83 -5.44
N LEU A 70 -10.36 -7.11 -5.73
CA LEU A 70 -11.28 -8.20 -5.42
C LEU A 70 -10.70 -9.08 -4.30
N SER A 71 -11.51 -9.37 -3.27
CA SER A 71 -11.20 -10.42 -2.31
C SER A 71 -11.55 -11.78 -2.92
N ILE A 72 -10.55 -12.52 -3.37
CA ILE A 72 -10.73 -13.85 -3.94
C ILE A 72 -10.80 -14.95 -2.87
N LYS A 73 -10.39 -14.63 -1.64
CA LYS A 73 -10.53 -15.48 -0.45
C LYS A 73 -10.60 -14.59 0.78
N THR A 74 -11.75 -14.57 1.46
CA THR A 74 -12.05 -13.71 2.60
C THR A 74 -11.96 -14.48 3.92
N GLY A 75 -11.48 -13.82 4.98
CA GLY A 75 -11.51 -14.32 6.36
C GLY A 75 -10.61 -15.52 6.67
N GLY A 76 -10.55 -15.91 7.93
CA GLY A 76 -9.82 -17.10 8.41
C GLY A 76 -8.30 -17.02 8.29
N CYS A 77 -7.71 -15.81 8.19
CA CYS A 77 -6.26 -15.64 8.17
C CYS A 77 -5.66 -15.99 9.53
N SER A 78 -4.52 -16.70 9.53
CA SER A 78 -3.83 -17.10 10.76
C SER A 78 -2.93 -16.03 11.38
N GLU A 79 -2.80 -14.87 10.73
CA GLU A 79 -2.07 -13.71 11.25
C GLU A 79 -2.88 -12.96 12.33
N ASP A 80 -2.20 -12.04 13.04
CA ASP A 80 -2.78 -11.24 14.13
C ASP A 80 -2.71 -9.74 13.89
N CYS A 81 -2.63 -9.29 12.64
CA CYS A 81 -2.57 -7.88 12.32
C CYS A 81 -3.70 -7.11 13.02
N GLY A 82 -3.34 -6.19 13.95
CA GLY A 82 -4.29 -5.54 14.86
C GLY A 82 -5.38 -4.69 14.21
N TYR A 83 -5.21 -4.35 12.94
CA TYR A 83 -6.17 -3.61 12.11
C TYR A 83 -7.07 -4.50 11.25
N CYS A 84 -6.77 -5.82 11.14
CA CYS A 84 -7.33 -6.66 10.08
C CYS A 84 -8.52 -7.51 10.58
N PRO A 85 -9.73 -7.27 10.08
CA PRO A 85 -10.90 -8.04 10.48
C PRO A 85 -10.92 -9.47 9.93
N GLN A 86 -10.00 -9.82 9.02
CA GLN A 86 -9.91 -11.16 8.43
C GLN A 86 -9.12 -12.16 9.28
N ALA A 87 -8.50 -11.70 10.39
CA ALA A 87 -7.74 -12.56 11.29
C ALA A 87 -8.68 -13.53 12.03
N ALA A 88 -8.39 -14.84 11.96
CA ALA A 88 -9.24 -15.89 12.54
C ALA A 88 -9.40 -15.79 14.07
N ARG A 89 -8.52 -15.06 14.73
CA ARG A 89 -8.53 -14.88 16.19
C ARG A 89 -9.42 -13.74 16.67
N TYR A 90 -9.88 -12.86 15.76
CA TYR A 90 -10.73 -11.74 16.13
C TYR A 90 -12.20 -12.07 15.84
N HIS A 91 -13.08 -11.54 16.70
CA HIS A 91 -14.51 -11.71 16.55
C HIS A 91 -15.08 -10.51 15.79
N THR A 92 -15.10 -10.63 14.48
CA THR A 92 -15.61 -9.62 13.56
C THR A 92 -16.72 -10.23 12.70
N ASP A 93 -17.50 -9.41 12.01
CA ASP A 93 -18.56 -9.87 11.09
C ASP A 93 -18.02 -10.43 9.76
N VAL A 94 -16.70 -10.63 9.62
CA VAL A 94 -16.09 -11.16 8.41
C VAL A 94 -16.13 -12.68 8.42
N GLU A 95 -16.93 -13.25 7.53
CA GLU A 95 -17.06 -14.69 7.35
C GLU A 95 -15.81 -15.29 6.69
N ASN A 96 -15.53 -16.55 7.01
CA ASN A 96 -14.45 -17.31 6.37
C ASN A 96 -14.98 -18.00 5.10
N GLU A 97 -14.74 -17.40 3.96
CA GLU A 97 -15.15 -17.90 2.66
C GLU A 97 -14.07 -18.77 2.00
N PRO A 98 -14.43 -19.77 1.18
CA PRO A 98 -13.49 -20.51 0.37
C PRO A 98 -12.86 -19.62 -0.72
N LEU A 99 -11.84 -20.14 -1.41
CA LEU A 99 -11.31 -19.49 -2.61
C LEU A 99 -12.41 -19.40 -3.66
N MET A 100 -12.58 -18.20 -4.23
CA MET A 100 -13.59 -17.90 -5.25
C MET A 100 -13.38 -18.75 -6.50
N ALA A 101 -14.46 -19.11 -7.17
CA ALA A 101 -14.39 -19.83 -8.43
C ALA A 101 -13.79 -18.94 -9.55
N LEU A 102 -13.07 -19.56 -10.49
CA LEU A 102 -12.44 -18.84 -11.60
C LEU A 102 -13.44 -17.98 -12.38
N ASP A 103 -14.61 -18.51 -12.71
CA ASP A 103 -15.61 -17.83 -13.53
C ASP A 103 -16.12 -16.55 -12.86
N ASP A 104 -16.27 -16.54 -11.53
CA ASP A 104 -16.68 -15.38 -10.75
C ASP A 104 -15.58 -14.29 -10.77
N VAL A 105 -14.30 -14.68 -10.62
CA VAL A 105 -13.17 -13.77 -10.72
C VAL A 105 -13.10 -13.13 -12.10
N LEU A 106 -13.33 -13.93 -13.17
CA LEU A 106 -13.30 -13.43 -14.54
C LEU A 106 -14.51 -12.53 -14.85
N ALA A 107 -15.66 -12.78 -14.24
CA ALA A 107 -16.81 -11.88 -14.34
C ALA A 107 -16.50 -10.53 -13.72
N ALA A 108 -15.97 -10.51 -12.49
CA ALA A 108 -15.55 -9.29 -11.81
C ALA A 108 -14.44 -8.52 -12.57
N ALA A 109 -13.49 -9.24 -13.17
CA ALA A 109 -12.44 -8.62 -13.98
C ALA A 109 -12.97 -7.95 -15.26
N ARG A 110 -13.97 -8.55 -15.93
CA ARG A 110 -14.64 -7.94 -17.09
C ARG A 110 -15.37 -6.67 -16.68
N GLU A 111 -16.14 -6.72 -15.62
CA GLU A 111 -16.85 -5.56 -15.07
C GLU A 111 -15.89 -4.43 -14.69
N ALA A 112 -14.79 -4.75 -14.00
CA ALA A 112 -13.76 -3.78 -13.66
C ALA A 112 -13.17 -3.10 -14.90
N LYS A 113 -12.89 -3.86 -15.96
CA LYS A 113 -12.39 -3.34 -17.23
C LYS A 113 -13.41 -2.44 -17.93
N GLU A 114 -14.67 -2.84 -17.98
CA GLU A 114 -15.77 -2.03 -18.54
C GLU A 114 -15.95 -0.70 -17.79
N ASN A 115 -15.74 -0.72 -16.50
CA ASN A 115 -15.75 0.48 -15.64
C ASN A 115 -14.48 1.33 -15.74
N GLY A 116 -13.50 0.94 -16.56
CA GLY A 116 -12.30 1.72 -16.86
C GLY A 116 -11.09 1.44 -15.96
N ALA A 117 -11.09 0.36 -15.18
CA ALA A 117 -9.90 -0.05 -14.44
C ALA A 117 -8.78 -0.48 -15.39
N SER A 118 -7.58 0.03 -15.18
CA SER A 118 -6.36 -0.40 -15.91
C SER A 118 -5.66 -1.57 -15.22
N ARG A 119 -5.91 -1.77 -13.90
CA ARG A 119 -5.31 -2.84 -13.08
C ARG A 119 -6.38 -3.55 -12.26
N PHE A 120 -6.28 -4.88 -12.22
CA PHE A 120 -7.11 -5.74 -11.39
C PHE A 120 -6.27 -6.42 -10.32
N CYS A 121 -6.59 -6.14 -9.05
CA CYS A 121 -5.89 -6.66 -7.89
C CYS A 121 -6.70 -7.77 -7.25
N MET A 122 -6.06 -8.90 -6.94
CA MET A 122 -6.65 -10.08 -6.31
C MET A 122 -6.04 -10.28 -4.93
N GLY A 123 -6.85 -10.20 -3.88
CA GLY A 123 -6.42 -10.38 -2.50
C GLY A 123 -6.94 -11.66 -1.88
N ALA A 124 -6.09 -12.41 -1.17
CA ALA A 124 -6.48 -13.59 -0.41
C ALA A 124 -6.00 -13.48 1.04
N ALA A 125 -6.88 -13.79 1.98
CA ALA A 125 -6.61 -13.76 3.42
C ALA A 125 -5.76 -14.96 3.86
N TRP A 126 -4.51 -15.01 3.43
CA TRP A 126 -3.53 -16.03 3.79
C TRP A 126 -2.30 -15.44 4.48
N ARG A 127 -1.73 -16.20 5.40
CA ARG A 127 -0.36 -15.97 5.87
C ARG A 127 0.64 -16.23 4.74
N SER A 128 0.47 -17.35 4.04
CA SER A 128 1.26 -17.82 2.89
C SER A 128 0.41 -18.80 2.11
N PRO A 129 0.35 -18.73 0.76
CA PRO A 129 -0.41 -19.70 -0.02
C PRO A 129 0.23 -21.10 0.06
N LYS A 130 -0.62 -22.12 0.22
CA LYS A 130 -0.18 -23.51 0.01
C LYS A 130 -0.13 -23.77 -1.50
N GLN A 131 0.73 -24.70 -1.94
CA GLN A 131 0.86 -24.98 -3.38
C GLN A 131 -0.49 -25.31 -4.06
N LYS A 132 -1.31 -26.16 -3.43
CA LYS A 132 -2.64 -26.52 -3.95
C LYS A 132 -3.62 -25.32 -4.08
N ASP A 133 -3.40 -24.27 -3.27
CA ASP A 133 -4.24 -23.07 -3.29
C ASP A 133 -3.67 -22.02 -4.27
N LEU A 134 -2.37 -22.09 -4.56
CA LEU A 134 -1.70 -21.23 -5.53
C LEU A 134 -2.06 -21.59 -6.98
N GLU A 135 -2.16 -22.88 -7.31
CA GLU A 135 -2.46 -23.33 -8.68
C GLU A 135 -3.72 -22.69 -9.30
N PRO A 136 -4.88 -22.65 -8.62
CA PRO A 136 -6.03 -21.92 -9.13
C PRO A 136 -5.78 -20.43 -9.33
N VAL A 137 -5.01 -19.80 -8.43
CA VAL A 137 -4.68 -18.36 -8.52
C VAL A 137 -3.79 -18.07 -9.72
N LEU A 138 -2.82 -18.94 -10.04
CA LEU A 138 -2.00 -18.80 -11.25
C LEU A 138 -2.87 -18.77 -12.50
N LYS A 139 -3.91 -19.62 -12.56
CA LYS A 139 -4.88 -19.61 -13.67
C LYS A 139 -5.69 -18.32 -13.70
N MET A 140 -6.18 -17.83 -12.54
CA MET A 140 -6.87 -16.55 -12.46
C MET A 140 -6.01 -15.41 -13.00
N ILE A 141 -4.73 -15.36 -12.62
CA ILE A 141 -3.79 -14.34 -13.08
C ILE A 141 -3.64 -14.39 -14.60
N SER A 142 -3.38 -15.56 -15.18
CA SER A 142 -3.16 -15.69 -16.62
C SER A 142 -4.38 -15.31 -17.44
N GLU A 143 -5.58 -15.68 -17.00
CA GLU A 143 -6.83 -15.35 -17.69
C GLU A 143 -7.16 -13.84 -17.58
N VAL A 144 -6.98 -13.24 -16.41
CA VAL A 144 -7.14 -11.78 -16.24
C VAL A 144 -6.12 -11.00 -17.07
N LYS A 145 -4.87 -11.48 -17.13
CA LYS A 145 -3.82 -10.91 -17.99
C LYS A 145 -4.20 -10.98 -19.47
N ALA A 146 -4.77 -12.09 -19.91
CA ALA A 146 -5.25 -12.28 -21.28
C ALA A 146 -6.38 -11.31 -21.67
N MET A 147 -7.11 -10.77 -20.70
CA MET A 147 -8.11 -9.71 -20.94
C MET A 147 -7.46 -8.33 -21.20
N GLY A 148 -6.15 -8.19 -21.06
CA GLY A 148 -5.41 -6.94 -21.26
C GLY A 148 -5.38 -6.03 -20.03
N LEU A 149 -5.75 -6.52 -18.85
CA LEU A 149 -5.57 -5.81 -17.57
C LEU A 149 -4.15 -6.03 -17.03
N GLN A 150 -3.61 -5.04 -16.34
CA GLN A 150 -2.50 -5.28 -15.44
C GLN A 150 -2.98 -6.12 -14.25
N THR A 151 -2.20 -7.10 -13.84
CA THR A 151 -2.53 -7.98 -12.73
C THR A 151 -1.74 -7.62 -11.48
N CYS A 152 -2.41 -7.65 -10.32
CA CYS A 152 -1.78 -7.50 -9.02
C CYS A 152 -2.32 -8.58 -8.08
N ALA A 153 -1.46 -9.13 -7.22
CA ALA A 153 -1.87 -10.13 -6.23
C ALA A 153 -1.36 -9.79 -4.83
N THR A 154 -2.18 -10.08 -3.81
CA THR A 154 -1.87 -10.00 -2.38
C THR A 154 -2.17 -11.34 -1.76
N LEU A 155 -1.17 -12.22 -1.60
CA LEU A 155 -1.36 -13.61 -1.18
C LEU A 155 -0.65 -13.94 0.15
N GLY A 156 -0.13 -12.92 0.85
CA GLY A 156 0.70 -13.10 2.04
C GLY A 156 2.18 -13.31 1.70
N MET A 157 2.92 -14.01 2.55
CA MET A 157 4.34 -14.31 2.34
C MET A 157 4.51 -15.39 1.26
N LEU A 158 5.52 -15.24 0.42
CA LEU A 158 5.84 -16.21 -0.62
C LEU A 158 6.94 -17.18 -0.13
N LYS A 159 6.79 -18.44 -0.49
CA LYS A 159 7.82 -19.45 -0.32
C LYS A 159 8.72 -19.52 -1.55
N GLU A 160 9.86 -20.18 -1.40
CA GLU A 160 10.80 -20.42 -2.51
C GLU A 160 10.08 -20.95 -3.77
N GLY A 161 10.37 -20.34 -4.93
CA GLY A 161 9.80 -20.69 -6.22
C GLY A 161 8.39 -20.17 -6.49
N GLN A 162 7.65 -19.67 -5.49
CA GLN A 162 6.29 -19.18 -5.72
C GLN A 162 6.26 -17.85 -6.49
N ALA A 163 7.22 -16.96 -6.26
CA ALA A 163 7.34 -15.73 -7.02
C ALA A 163 7.59 -15.99 -8.52
N ALA A 164 8.47 -16.95 -8.85
CA ALA A 164 8.70 -17.36 -10.23
C ALA A 164 7.43 -17.90 -10.90
N GLN A 165 6.66 -18.77 -10.20
CA GLN A 165 5.38 -19.29 -10.73
C GLN A 165 4.37 -18.16 -10.99
N LEU A 166 4.30 -17.15 -10.12
CA LEU A 166 3.45 -15.98 -10.31
C LEU A 166 3.89 -15.15 -11.53
N LYS A 167 5.20 -14.96 -11.72
CA LYS A 167 5.75 -14.29 -12.91
C LYS A 167 5.40 -15.04 -14.19
N ASP A 168 5.59 -16.35 -14.21
CA ASP A 168 5.29 -17.21 -15.36
C ASP A 168 3.79 -17.18 -15.71
N ALA A 169 2.92 -17.01 -14.72
CA ALA A 169 1.49 -16.81 -14.93
C ALA A 169 1.14 -15.41 -15.46
N GLY A 170 2.09 -14.49 -15.55
CA GLY A 170 1.91 -13.15 -16.08
C GLY A 170 1.57 -12.08 -15.03
N LEU A 171 1.95 -12.30 -13.76
CA LEU A 171 1.74 -11.31 -12.70
C LEU A 171 2.62 -10.07 -12.94
N ASP A 172 1.98 -8.89 -12.99
CA ASP A 172 2.68 -7.62 -13.15
C ASP A 172 3.14 -7.02 -11.82
N TYR A 173 2.32 -7.14 -10.76
CA TYR A 173 2.58 -6.55 -9.45
C TYR A 173 2.28 -7.53 -8.32
N TYR A 174 3.14 -7.54 -7.30
CA TYR A 174 2.83 -8.20 -6.04
C TYR A 174 2.69 -7.19 -4.93
N ASN A 175 1.54 -7.20 -4.23
CA ASN A 175 1.31 -6.32 -3.09
C ASN A 175 1.71 -7.03 -1.79
N HIS A 176 2.65 -6.42 -1.07
CA HIS A 176 3.06 -6.86 0.25
C HIS A 176 3.51 -5.66 1.07
N ASN A 177 2.57 -5.08 1.82
CA ASN A 177 2.82 -3.87 2.58
C ASN A 177 3.77 -4.11 3.75
N LEU A 178 4.59 -3.11 4.09
CA LEU A 178 5.34 -3.05 5.35
C LEU A 178 4.44 -2.68 6.54
N ASP A 179 3.29 -2.11 6.26
CA ASP A 179 2.24 -1.65 7.15
C ASP A 179 2.63 -0.43 7.98
N THR A 180 3.77 -0.45 8.67
CA THR A 180 4.26 0.67 9.50
C THR A 180 5.79 0.69 9.57
N ALA A 181 6.37 1.53 10.43
CA ALA A 181 7.81 1.55 10.68
C ALA A 181 8.30 0.30 11.42
N PRO A 182 9.58 -0.10 11.24
CA PRO A 182 10.14 -1.26 11.93
C PRO A 182 9.95 -1.21 13.45
N GLU A 183 10.12 -0.02 14.06
CA GLU A 183 10.05 0.19 15.50
C GLU A 183 8.63 0.06 16.08
N PHE A 184 7.61 0.28 15.26
CA PHE A 184 6.20 0.18 15.66
C PHE A 184 5.54 -1.12 15.21
N TYR A 185 6.23 -1.90 14.37
CA TYR A 185 5.65 -3.10 13.76
C TYR A 185 5.21 -4.16 14.77
N GLY A 186 6.03 -4.39 15.81
CA GLY A 186 5.75 -5.37 16.85
C GLY A 186 4.53 -5.05 17.73
N ASP A 187 4.12 -3.78 17.79
CA ASP A 187 2.91 -3.34 18.50
C ASP A 187 1.63 -3.66 17.70
N VAL A 188 1.76 -3.87 16.39
CA VAL A 188 0.63 -4.10 15.47
C VAL A 188 0.52 -5.56 15.04
N ILE A 189 1.66 -6.26 14.84
CA ILE A 189 1.71 -7.63 14.31
C ILE A 189 2.78 -8.42 15.05
N THR A 190 2.41 -9.58 15.63
CA THR A 190 3.35 -10.43 16.38
C THR A 190 3.57 -11.80 15.75
N THR A 191 2.71 -12.25 14.84
CA THR A 191 2.78 -13.58 14.22
C THR A 191 3.81 -13.73 13.12
N ARG A 192 4.40 -12.62 12.65
CA ARG A 192 5.51 -12.58 11.70
C ARG A 192 6.40 -11.36 11.99
N THR A 193 7.64 -11.44 11.58
CA THR A 193 8.61 -10.36 11.76
C THR A 193 8.54 -9.34 10.62
N TYR A 194 9.12 -8.18 10.84
CA TYR A 194 9.31 -7.19 9.78
C TYR A 194 10.22 -7.72 8.66
N GLN A 195 11.23 -8.53 9.04
CA GLN A 195 12.15 -9.17 8.08
C GLN A 195 11.42 -10.15 7.15
N ASP A 196 10.44 -10.93 7.65
CA ASP A 196 9.64 -11.82 6.79
C ASP A 196 8.94 -11.07 5.64
N ARG A 197 8.60 -9.79 5.88
CA ARG A 197 8.03 -8.93 4.83
C ARG A 197 9.08 -8.51 3.80
N LEU A 198 10.25 -8.10 4.27
CA LEU A 198 11.36 -7.73 3.40
C LEU A 198 11.81 -8.92 2.55
N ASP A 199 11.96 -10.10 3.13
CA ASP A 199 12.36 -11.33 2.41
C ASP A 199 11.35 -11.68 1.30
N THR A 200 10.05 -11.45 1.55
CA THR A 200 9.03 -11.65 0.51
C THR A 200 9.18 -10.63 -0.62
N LEU A 201 9.45 -9.35 -0.31
CA LEU A 201 9.67 -8.31 -1.31
C LEU A 201 10.93 -8.57 -2.15
N ASP A 202 12.00 -9.07 -1.51
CA ASP A 202 13.23 -9.45 -2.20
C ASP A 202 12.96 -10.60 -3.18
N SER A 203 12.24 -11.64 -2.77
CA SER A 203 11.83 -12.74 -3.66
C SER A 203 10.96 -12.28 -4.84
N VAL A 204 10.11 -11.27 -4.62
CA VAL A 204 9.30 -10.65 -5.69
C VAL A 204 10.20 -9.92 -6.69
N ARG A 205 11.20 -9.17 -6.20
CA ARG A 205 12.17 -8.47 -7.05
C ARG A 205 13.05 -9.43 -7.84
N GLU A 206 13.55 -10.49 -7.20
CA GLU A 206 14.34 -11.53 -7.86
C GLU A 206 13.58 -12.21 -9.02
N ALA A 207 12.26 -12.30 -8.91
CA ALA A 207 11.40 -12.81 -9.97
C ALA A 207 11.02 -11.75 -11.03
N ASP A 208 11.60 -10.55 -11.00
CA ASP A 208 11.28 -9.44 -11.92
C ASP A 208 9.78 -9.09 -11.94
N ILE A 209 9.14 -9.10 -10.77
CA ILE A 209 7.77 -8.62 -10.57
C ILE A 209 7.83 -7.24 -9.93
N ASN A 210 6.99 -6.30 -10.40
CA ASN A 210 6.90 -4.98 -9.79
C ASN A 210 6.35 -5.08 -8.36
N VAL A 211 6.86 -4.23 -7.47
CA VAL A 211 6.44 -4.18 -6.08
C VAL A 211 5.35 -3.13 -5.87
N CYS A 212 4.26 -3.57 -5.23
CA CYS A 212 3.27 -2.69 -4.63
C CYS A 212 3.44 -2.80 -3.11
N CYS A 213 3.96 -1.76 -2.47
CA CYS A 213 4.28 -1.80 -1.05
C CYS A 213 4.12 -0.42 -0.42
N GLY A 214 3.40 -0.36 0.68
CA GLY A 214 3.14 0.85 1.44
C GLY A 214 2.78 0.54 2.88
N GLY A 215 1.85 1.31 3.46
CA GLY A 215 1.46 1.12 4.85
C GLY A 215 0.10 1.67 5.21
N ILE A 216 -0.18 1.58 6.49
CA ILE A 216 -1.39 2.08 7.13
C ILE A 216 -0.97 3.14 8.14
N ILE A 217 -1.62 4.28 8.12
CA ILE A 217 -1.38 5.37 9.05
C ILE A 217 -2.64 5.69 9.85
N GLY A 218 -2.45 6.25 11.05
CA GLY A 218 -3.54 6.44 12.01
C GLY A 218 -3.74 5.24 12.94
N MET A 219 -2.73 4.36 13.07
CA MET A 219 -2.74 3.23 14.02
C MET A 219 -2.22 3.61 15.42
N GLY A 220 -1.99 4.90 15.69
CA GLY A 220 -1.40 5.41 16.91
C GLY A 220 0.10 5.72 16.80
N GLU A 221 0.68 5.56 15.62
CA GLU A 221 2.07 5.88 15.33
C GLU A 221 2.35 7.39 15.36
N SER A 222 3.56 7.77 15.75
CA SER A 222 4.05 9.14 15.72
C SER A 222 4.49 9.58 14.32
N ARG A 223 4.71 10.90 14.11
CA ARG A 223 5.33 11.43 12.89
C ARG A 223 6.69 10.79 12.59
N VAL A 224 7.50 10.55 13.61
CA VAL A 224 8.81 9.91 13.45
C VAL A 224 8.67 8.50 12.90
N GLN A 225 7.70 7.74 13.39
CA GLN A 225 7.41 6.39 12.89
C GLN A 225 6.84 6.45 11.47
N ARG A 226 5.95 7.39 11.11
CA ARG A 226 5.53 7.60 9.71
C ARG A 226 6.70 7.93 8.79
N ALA A 227 7.61 8.78 9.25
CA ALA A 227 8.86 9.07 8.53
C ALA A 227 9.74 7.82 8.40
N GLY A 228 9.79 6.96 9.41
CA GLY A 228 10.49 5.67 9.39
C GLY A 228 9.95 4.73 8.31
N LEU A 229 8.63 4.61 8.19
CA LEU A 229 8.00 3.85 7.11
C LEU A 229 8.40 4.40 5.72
N LEU A 230 8.29 5.71 5.52
CA LEU A 230 8.65 6.33 4.25
C LEU A 230 10.14 6.20 3.92
N ALA A 231 11.02 6.33 4.94
CA ALA A 231 12.45 6.12 4.77
C ALA A 231 12.76 4.67 4.34
N GLN A 232 12.09 3.69 4.96
CA GLN A 232 12.26 2.28 4.60
C GLN A 232 11.85 2.02 3.15
N LEU A 233 10.72 2.55 2.70
CA LEU A 233 10.22 2.39 1.32
C LEU A 233 11.13 3.10 0.31
N ALA A 234 11.51 4.35 0.59
CA ALA A 234 12.31 5.17 -0.31
C ALA A 234 13.76 4.68 -0.46
N ASN A 235 14.28 3.99 0.55
CA ASN A 235 15.65 3.48 0.58
C ASN A 235 15.79 2.02 0.15
N MET A 236 14.73 1.37 -0.30
CA MET A 236 14.87 0.08 -0.99
C MET A 236 15.81 0.23 -2.20
N GLU A 237 16.50 -0.82 -2.62
CA GLU A 237 17.39 -0.78 -3.78
C GLU A 237 16.67 -0.18 -5.00
N GLN A 238 15.42 -0.53 -5.18
CA GLN A 238 14.47 0.11 -6.07
C GLN A 238 13.19 0.42 -5.26
N PRO A 239 12.84 1.70 -5.07
CA PRO A 239 11.57 2.05 -4.43
C PRO A 239 10.38 1.34 -5.10
N PRO A 240 9.31 1.03 -4.35
CA PRO A 240 8.15 0.36 -4.94
C PRO A 240 7.55 1.18 -6.09
N GLU A 241 7.15 0.51 -7.17
CA GLU A 241 6.46 1.15 -8.29
C GLU A 241 5.07 1.69 -7.89
N SER A 242 4.46 1.10 -6.87
CA SER A 242 3.17 1.53 -6.33
C SER A 242 3.22 1.54 -4.80
N VAL A 243 2.84 2.68 -4.21
CA VAL A 243 2.89 2.91 -2.76
C VAL A 243 1.50 3.23 -2.25
N PRO A 244 0.72 2.22 -1.82
CA PRO A 244 -0.57 2.46 -1.18
C PRO A 244 -0.37 3.06 0.21
N ILE A 245 -0.98 4.22 0.44
CA ILE A 245 -1.13 4.83 1.75
C ILE A 245 -2.59 4.65 2.17
N ASN A 246 -2.78 3.85 3.20
CA ASN A 246 -4.08 3.56 3.78
C ASN A 246 -4.29 4.44 5.02
N LEU A 247 -5.48 4.99 5.19
CA LEU A 247 -5.92 5.47 6.49
C LEU A 247 -6.57 4.31 7.23
N LEU A 248 -6.24 4.13 8.50
CA LEU A 248 -6.86 3.10 9.34
C LEU A 248 -8.38 3.18 9.23
N THR A 249 -8.99 2.10 8.78
CA THR A 249 -10.44 1.91 8.88
C THR A 249 -10.70 1.04 10.10
N GLN A 250 -11.30 1.63 11.12
CA GLN A 250 -11.56 0.95 12.38
C GLN A 250 -12.70 -0.05 12.20
N VAL A 251 -12.47 -1.29 12.63
CA VAL A 251 -13.48 -2.36 12.57
C VAL A 251 -13.69 -2.91 13.98
N GLU A 252 -14.94 -2.95 14.42
CA GLU A 252 -15.32 -3.52 15.71
C GLU A 252 -14.83 -4.98 15.84
N GLY A 253 -14.32 -5.34 17.01
CA GLY A 253 -13.74 -6.65 17.27
C GLY A 253 -12.25 -6.77 16.92
N THR A 254 -11.63 -5.76 16.29
CA THR A 254 -10.18 -5.71 16.08
C THR A 254 -9.46 -4.93 17.20
N PRO A 255 -8.18 -5.24 17.50
CA PRO A 255 -7.42 -4.55 18.56
C PRO A 255 -7.30 -3.03 18.38
N LEU A 256 -7.26 -2.54 17.12
CA LEU A 256 -7.13 -1.10 16.83
C LEU A 256 -8.47 -0.37 16.70
N HIS A 257 -9.60 -1.03 17.02
CA HIS A 257 -10.88 -0.34 17.16
C HIS A 257 -10.85 0.59 18.37
N GLY A 258 -11.27 1.84 18.19
CA GLY A 258 -11.23 2.87 19.23
C GLY A 258 -9.89 3.63 19.33
N THR A 259 -8.97 3.42 18.39
CA THR A 259 -7.78 4.26 18.24
C THR A 259 -8.18 5.70 17.87
N ASP A 260 -7.47 6.70 18.41
CA ASP A 260 -7.73 8.10 18.10
C ASP A 260 -7.60 8.36 16.59
N GLU A 261 -8.54 9.15 16.04
CA GLU A 261 -8.53 9.50 14.62
C GLU A 261 -7.32 10.38 14.29
N LEU A 262 -6.67 10.07 13.18
CA LEU A 262 -5.58 10.88 12.65
C LEU A 262 -6.12 12.21 12.08
N ASP A 263 -5.47 13.32 12.41
CA ASP A 263 -5.74 14.61 11.78
C ASP A 263 -5.64 14.49 10.23
N PRO A 264 -6.67 14.90 9.48
CA PRO A 264 -6.66 14.80 8.02
C PRO A 264 -5.45 15.49 7.35
N PHE A 265 -4.94 16.58 7.93
CA PHE A 265 -3.75 17.25 7.40
C PHE A 265 -2.47 16.43 7.59
N GLU A 266 -2.39 15.60 8.63
CA GLU A 266 -1.29 14.64 8.80
C GLU A 266 -1.30 13.56 7.70
N PHE A 267 -2.50 13.14 7.29
CA PHE A 267 -2.64 12.23 6.15
C PHE A 267 -2.13 12.87 4.86
N VAL A 268 -2.58 14.10 4.56
CA VAL A 268 -2.14 14.86 3.37
C VAL A 268 -0.63 15.09 3.38
N ARG A 269 -0.04 15.44 4.55
CA ARG A 269 1.40 15.59 4.72
C ARG A 269 2.15 14.29 4.41
N THR A 270 1.57 13.15 4.81
CA THR A 270 2.17 11.83 4.52
C THR A 270 2.18 11.55 3.01
N ILE A 271 1.11 11.86 2.30
CA ILE A 271 1.05 11.76 0.82
C ILE A 271 2.12 12.65 0.18
N ALA A 272 2.24 13.91 0.62
CA ALA A 272 3.23 14.83 0.09
C ALA A 272 4.67 14.34 0.33
N ALA A 273 4.97 13.88 1.55
CA ALA A 273 6.27 13.32 1.88
C ALA A 273 6.57 12.05 1.06
N ALA A 274 5.59 11.16 0.86
CA ALA A 274 5.72 9.98 0.01
C ALA A 274 6.04 10.36 -1.45
N ARG A 275 5.37 11.39 -2.01
CA ARG A 275 5.65 11.89 -3.36
C ARG A 275 7.07 12.45 -3.49
N ILE A 276 7.52 13.23 -2.51
CA ILE A 276 8.86 13.85 -2.52
C ILE A 276 9.95 12.78 -2.41
N THR A 277 9.77 11.79 -1.54
CA THR A 277 10.77 10.75 -1.27
C THR A 277 10.80 9.66 -2.32
N MET A 278 9.69 9.43 -3.02
CA MET A 278 9.53 8.41 -4.07
C MET A 278 8.95 9.02 -5.36
N PRO A 279 9.75 9.84 -6.07
CA PRO A 279 9.24 10.69 -7.16
C PRO A 279 8.63 9.91 -8.34
N LYS A 280 9.07 8.68 -8.58
CA LYS A 280 8.63 7.84 -9.72
C LYS A 280 7.55 6.82 -9.34
N SER A 281 7.20 6.70 -8.07
CA SER A 281 6.19 5.74 -7.60
C SER A 281 4.76 6.26 -7.85
N TYR A 282 3.84 5.35 -8.14
CA TYR A 282 2.42 5.65 -8.03
C TYR A 282 2.03 5.71 -6.55
N VAL A 283 1.75 6.91 -6.04
CA VAL A 283 1.25 7.10 -4.67
C VAL A 283 -0.26 6.92 -4.69
N ARG A 284 -0.73 5.87 -4.00
CA ARG A 284 -2.13 5.46 -4.06
C ARG A 284 -2.89 5.85 -2.81
N LEU A 285 -4.02 6.54 -2.99
CA LEU A 285 -5.05 6.61 -1.97
C LEU A 285 -5.79 5.27 -1.95
N SER A 286 -5.71 4.58 -0.81
CA SER A 286 -6.26 3.24 -0.67
C SER A 286 -7.40 3.22 0.36
N ALA A 287 -7.35 2.41 1.41
CA ALA A 287 -8.40 2.37 2.42
C ALA A 287 -8.59 3.73 3.14
N GLY A 288 -9.81 3.94 3.68
CA GLY A 288 -10.18 5.14 4.43
C GLY A 288 -10.75 6.29 3.59
N ARG A 289 -10.82 6.16 2.26
CA ARG A 289 -11.33 7.23 1.38
C ARG A 289 -12.79 7.60 1.65
N GLN A 290 -13.62 6.66 2.10
CA GLN A 290 -15.02 6.92 2.44
C GLN A 290 -15.20 7.92 3.58
N SER A 291 -14.31 7.88 4.59
CA SER A 291 -14.33 8.83 5.70
C SER A 291 -13.68 10.17 5.37
N MET A 292 -12.94 10.25 4.26
CA MET A 292 -12.34 11.49 3.80
C MET A 292 -13.36 12.29 2.98
N GLY A 293 -13.64 13.52 3.36
CA GLY A 293 -14.43 14.42 2.51
C GLY A 293 -13.71 14.75 1.18
N GLU A 294 -14.46 15.18 0.17
CA GLU A 294 -13.93 15.53 -1.15
C GLU A 294 -12.75 16.53 -1.07
N GLY A 295 -12.80 17.48 -0.13
CA GLY A 295 -11.74 18.48 0.05
C GLY A 295 -10.40 17.86 0.49
N VAL A 296 -10.41 16.86 1.37
CA VAL A 296 -9.20 16.15 1.81
C VAL A 296 -8.65 15.32 0.67
N GLN A 297 -9.50 14.62 -0.09
CA GLN A 297 -9.07 13.86 -1.26
C GLN A 297 -8.46 14.78 -2.34
N ALA A 298 -9.06 15.95 -2.59
CA ALA A 298 -8.51 16.95 -3.51
C ALA A 298 -7.10 17.43 -3.07
N LEU A 299 -6.91 17.67 -1.77
CA LEU A 299 -5.59 18.00 -1.21
C LEU A 299 -4.60 16.84 -1.38
N CYS A 300 -5.03 15.60 -1.26
CA CYS A 300 -4.16 14.44 -1.51
C CYS A 300 -3.72 14.36 -2.98
N PHE A 301 -4.60 14.63 -3.94
CA PHE A 301 -4.21 14.72 -5.36
C PHE A 301 -3.26 15.90 -5.61
N LEU A 302 -3.49 17.05 -4.98
CA LEU A 302 -2.56 18.18 -5.02
C LEU A 302 -1.20 17.80 -4.40
N ALA A 303 -1.19 17.03 -3.32
CA ALA A 303 0.02 16.52 -2.68
C ALA A 303 0.76 15.45 -3.49
N GLY A 304 0.20 15.04 -4.64
CA GLY A 304 0.85 14.12 -5.57
C GLY A 304 0.36 12.67 -5.52
N ALA A 305 -0.77 12.38 -4.88
CA ALA A 305 -1.46 11.11 -5.10
C ALA A 305 -1.89 11.02 -6.57
N ASN A 306 -1.64 9.89 -7.22
CA ASN A 306 -1.94 9.65 -8.63
C ASN A 306 -2.46 8.25 -8.93
N SER A 307 -2.95 7.56 -7.91
CA SER A 307 -3.62 6.26 -8.06
C SER A 307 -4.71 6.10 -7.00
N ILE A 308 -5.78 5.41 -7.34
CA ILE A 308 -6.86 5.04 -6.41
C ILE A 308 -7.28 3.59 -6.61
N PHE A 309 -7.92 3.02 -5.58
CA PHE A 309 -8.83 1.90 -5.77
C PHE A 309 -10.24 2.41 -6.07
N TYR A 310 -10.87 1.77 -7.02
CA TYR A 310 -12.15 2.08 -7.63
C TYR A 310 -13.14 0.93 -7.39
N GLY A 311 -14.43 1.26 -7.10
CA GLY A 311 -15.46 0.29 -6.78
C GLY A 311 -15.82 0.28 -5.29
N GLU A 312 -17.04 -0.12 -4.98
CA GLU A 312 -17.73 0.06 -3.71
C GLU A 312 -17.05 -0.59 -2.50
N LYS A 313 -16.21 -1.59 -2.74
CA LYS A 313 -15.59 -2.40 -1.70
C LYS A 313 -14.12 -2.68 -2.01
N LEU A 314 -13.31 -2.59 -0.98
CA LEU A 314 -11.96 -3.16 -0.95
C LEU A 314 -12.05 -4.64 -0.52
N LEU A 315 -11.07 -5.16 0.22
CA LEU A 315 -11.13 -6.56 0.66
C LEU A 315 -12.33 -6.82 1.58
N THR A 316 -12.52 -6.00 2.62
CA THR A 316 -13.57 -6.14 3.64
C THR A 316 -14.17 -4.82 4.07
N THR A 317 -13.61 -3.69 3.64
CA THR A 317 -14.06 -2.35 4.01
C THR A 317 -14.69 -1.65 2.81
N GLY A 318 -15.64 -0.75 3.08
CA GLY A 318 -16.26 0.08 2.05
C GLY A 318 -15.24 1.01 1.36
N ASN A 319 -15.56 1.40 0.14
CA ASN A 319 -14.82 2.36 -0.67
C ASN A 319 -15.84 3.24 -1.39
N PRO A 320 -15.49 4.46 -1.85
CA PRO A 320 -16.40 5.26 -2.66
C PRO A 320 -16.89 4.51 -3.90
N GLU A 321 -18.18 4.68 -4.19
CA GLU A 321 -18.75 4.15 -5.42
C GLU A 321 -18.07 4.74 -6.66
N ALA A 322 -18.04 3.97 -7.73
CA ALA A 322 -17.44 4.35 -8.99
C ALA A 322 -17.96 5.69 -9.53
N GLU A 323 -19.26 5.94 -9.41
CA GLU A 323 -19.87 7.18 -9.86
C GLU A 323 -19.44 8.39 -9.03
N THR A 324 -19.26 8.21 -7.71
CA THR A 324 -18.73 9.24 -6.81
C THR A 324 -17.31 9.65 -7.22
N ASP A 325 -16.47 8.70 -7.58
CA ASP A 325 -15.11 9.00 -8.07
C ASP A 325 -15.13 9.74 -9.42
N LYS A 326 -16.01 9.35 -10.35
CA LYS A 326 -16.17 10.06 -11.63
C LYS A 326 -16.59 11.51 -11.41
N GLN A 327 -17.53 11.76 -10.50
CA GLN A 327 -17.98 13.10 -10.17
C GLN A 327 -16.86 13.92 -9.52
N LEU A 328 -16.09 13.35 -8.60
CA LEU A 328 -14.93 14.00 -7.99
C LEU A 328 -13.87 14.36 -9.06
N PHE A 329 -13.55 13.43 -9.95
CA PHE A 329 -12.60 13.68 -11.03
C PHE A 329 -13.08 14.79 -11.96
N ALA A 330 -14.37 14.79 -12.33
CA ALA A 330 -14.95 15.85 -13.14
C ALA A 330 -14.86 17.23 -12.46
N LYS A 331 -15.16 17.32 -11.15
CA LYS A 331 -15.02 18.55 -10.35
C LYS A 331 -13.58 19.09 -10.32
N LEU A 332 -12.60 18.18 -10.27
CA LEU A 332 -11.18 18.52 -10.15
C LEU A 332 -10.45 18.62 -11.51
N GLY A 333 -11.12 18.30 -12.62
CA GLY A 333 -10.50 18.23 -13.94
C GLY A 333 -9.47 17.09 -14.08
N LEU A 334 -9.63 16.02 -13.29
CA LEU A 334 -8.78 14.83 -13.35
C LEU A 334 -9.34 13.84 -14.37
N ARG A 335 -8.44 12.98 -14.88
CA ARG A 335 -8.81 11.88 -15.80
C ARG A 335 -8.28 10.55 -15.30
N ALA A 336 -9.11 9.52 -15.41
CA ALA A 336 -8.70 8.14 -15.18
C ALA A 336 -7.76 7.62 -16.30
N ILE A 337 -6.76 6.83 -15.90
CA ILE A 337 -5.83 6.10 -16.80
C ILE A 337 -5.65 4.65 -16.34
#